data_92eee7617fdcda6352a1ec78666b2877
#
_entry.id   92eee7617fdcda6352a1ec78666b2877
#
_cell.length_a   1.000
_cell.length_b   1.000
_cell.length_c   1.000
_cell.angle_alpha   90.00
_cell.angle_beta   90.00
_cell.angle_gamma   90.00
#
_symmetry.space_group_name_H-M   'P 1'
#
loop_
_entity.id
_entity.type
_entity.pdbx_description
1 polymer ?
#
loop_
_entity_poly.entity_id
_entity_poly.type
_entity_poly.pdbx_seq_one_letter_code
_entity_poly.pdbx_strand_id
1 'polypeptide(L)'
;MKKEALARLMAKRLTKALREKRRWLGVLVEPKCMTRSDVEERLDELTTMLEPVPDIRLMDFFNSKQRPELNTPDDFSAEEGGIAILRIHLKDAPRLRPLLQAEDALEQHGVRSLTTSGKIRLVRQRLGLPKPERSR
;
A
#
# COMPACT_ATOMS: atom_id res chain seq x y z
N MET A 1 32.81 -6.94 -24.86
CA MET A 1 32.11 -5.69 -25.15
C MET A 1 30.73 -5.90 -25.69
N LYS A 2 30.55 -6.72 -26.69
CA LYS A 2 29.21 -7.04 -27.22
C LYS A 2 28.31 -7.71 -26.17
N LYS A 3 28.88 -8.54 -25.32
CA LYS A 3 28.14 -9.20 -24.23
C LYS A 3 27.61 -8.21 -23.20
N GLU A 4 28.38 -7.17 -22.90
CA GLU A 4 27.96 -6.15 -21.94
C GLU A 4 26.80 -5.31 -22.47
N ALA A 5 26.85 -4.94 -23.76
CA ALA A 5 25.78 -4.19 -24.38
C ALA A 5 24.49 -5.00 -24.43
N LEU A 6 24.59 -6.29 -24.75
CA LEU A 6 23.45 -7.18 -24.79
C LEU A 6 22.85 -7.39 -23.39
N ALA A 7 23.72 -7.60 -22.39
CA ALA A 7 23.28 -7.77 -21.01
C ALA A 7 22.58 -6.51 -20.50
N ARG A 8 23.08 -5.32 -20.84
CA ARG A 8 22.43 -4.05 -20.47
C ARG A 8 21.04 -3.91 -21.11
N LEU A 9 20.90 -4.30 -22.37
CA LEU A 9 19.62 -4.25 -23.06
C LEU A 9 18.61 -5.21 -22.44
N MET A 10 19.04 -6.43 -22.14
CA MET A 10 18.19 -7.42 -21.50
C MET A 10 17.84 -7.03 -20.06
N ALA A 11 18.82 -6.51 -19.32
CA ALA A 11 18.59 -6.03 -17.95
C ALA A 11 17.61 -4.87 -17.94
N LYS A 12 17.68 -3.96 -18.90
CA LYS A 12 16.76 -2.84 -19.03
C LYS A 12 15.34 -3.32 -19.28
N ARG A 13 15.16 -4.28 -20.17
CA ARG A 13 13.85 -4.85 -20.47
C ARG A 13 13.25 -5.58 -19.28
N LEU A 14 14.05 -6.40 -18.61
CA LEU A 14 13.63 -7.12 -17.43
C LEU A 14 13.28 -6.17 -16.29
N THR A 15 14.11 -5.14 -16.08
CA THR A 15 13.88 -4.16 -15.03
C THR A 15 12.59 -3.38 -15.29
N LYS A 16 12.34 -2.99 -16.53
CA LYS A 16 11.14 -2.27 -16.89
C LYS A 16 9.90 -3.12 -16.68
N ALA A 17 9.94 -4.38 -17.12
CA ALA A 17 8.83 -5.31 -16.95
C ALA A 17 8.55 -5.58 -15.47
N LEU A 18 9.58 -5.74 -14.64
CA LEU A 18 9.43 -5.99 -13.22
C LEU A 18 8.96 -4.74 -12.47
N ARG A 19 9.47 -3.56 -12.83
CA ARG A 19 9.08 -2.31 -12.17
C ARG A 19 7.61 -1.96 -12.39
N GLU A 20 7.05 -2.32 -13.53
CA GLU A 20 5.65 -2.03 -13.83
C GLU A 20 4.69 -2.92 -13.05
N LYS A 21 5.19 -4.04 -12.52
CA LYS A 21 4.36 -4.97 -11.75
C LYS A 21 4.30 -4.53 -10.30
N ARG A 22 3.33 -3.68 -10.02
CA ARG A 22 3.07 -3.16 -8.68
C ARG A 22 1.66 -3.50 -8.26
N ARG A 23 1.44 -3.52 -6.95
CA ARG A 23 0.11 -3.65 -6.37
C ARG A 23 -0.17 -2.49 -5.44
N TRP A 24 -1.39 -2.07 -5.45
CA TRP A 24 -1.87 -0.99 -4.60
C TRP A 24 -2.83 -1.59 -3.59
N LEU A 25 -2.58 -1.32 -2.32
CA LEU A 25 -3.40 -1.83 -1.22
C LEU A 25 -4.14 -0.67 -0.58
N GLY A 26 -5.47 -0.78 -0.49
CA GLY A 26 -6.23 0.09 0.38
C GLY A 26 -6.31 -0.57 1.74
N VAL A 27 -5.89 0.13 2.78
CA VAL A 27 -5.80 -0.45 4.12
C VAL A 27 -6.53 0.41 5.15
N LEU A 28 -7.07 -0.27 6.16
CA LEU A 28 -7.53 0.38 7.38
C LEU A 28 -6.33 0.62 8.27
N VAL A 29 -6.24 1.80 8.87
CA VAL A 29 -5.13 2.18 9.75
C VAL A 29 -5.68 2.35 11.17
N GLU A 30 -4.95 1.88 12.18
CA GLU A 30 -5.40 1.98 13.56
C GLU A 30 -5.66 3.45 13.97
N PRO A 31 -6.67 3.71 14.82
CA PRO A 31 -7.08 5.09 15.13
C PRO A 31 -5.99 5.94 15.77
N LYS A 32 -5.07 5.33 16.50
CA LYS A 32 -4.00 6.07 17.17
C LYS A 32 -2.93 6.60 16.22
N CYS A 33 -2.87 6.10 14.99
CA CYS A 33 -1.99 6.64 13.96
C CYS A 33 -2.64 7.88 13.35
N MET A 34 -2.14 9.04 13.69
CA MET A 34 -2.71 10.33 13.27
C MET A 34 -1.88 11.02 12.19
N THR A 35 -0.63 10.65 12.02
CA THR A 35 0.28 11.24 11.04
C THR A 35 0.85 10.19 10.12
N ARG A 36 1.39 10.64 8.98
CA ARG A 36 2.08 9.74 8.05
C ARG A 36 3.26 9.04 8.73
N SER A 37 3.98 9.75 9.57
CA SER A 37 5.11 9.18 10.31
C SER A 37 4.68 8.02 11.20
N ASP A 38 3.53 8.14 11.85
CA ASP A 38 3.00 7.07 12.70
C ASP A 38 2.75 5.80 11.87
N VAL A 39 2.16 5.96 10.70
CA VAL A 39 1.88 4.83 9.79
C VAL A 39 3.18 4.23 9.27
N GLU A 40 4.12 5.07 8.88
CA GLU A 40 5.41 4.62 8.37
C GLU A 40 6.19 3.83 9.40
N GLU A 41 6.14 4.24 10.67
CA GLU A 41 6.76 3.49 11.77
C GLU A 41 6.16 2.09 11.91
N ARG A 42 4.84 1.98 11.82
CA ARG A 42 4.18 0.68 11.89
C ARG A 42 4.55 -0.21 10.71
N LEU A 43 4.65 0.38 9.52
CA LEU A 43 5.07 -0.36 8.32
C LEU A 43 6.52 -0.81 8.42
N ASP A 44 7.40 0.02 8.99
CA ASP A 44 8.80 -0.34 9.20
C ASP A 44 8.92 -1.51 10.18
N GLU A 45 8.13 -1.52 11.25
CA GLU A 45 8.10 -2.63 12.19
C GLU A 45 7.69 -3.94 11.49
N LEU A 46 6.69 -3.86 10.63
CA LEU A 46 6.23 -5.02 9.86
C LEU A 46 7.31 -5.53 8.90
N THR A 47 7.90 -4.63 8.12
CA THR A 47 8.88 -5.02 7.10
C THR A 47 10.18 -5.51 7.69
N THR A 48 10.58 -4.99 8.85
CA THR A 48 11.80 -5.41 9.54
C THR A 48 11.76 -6.89 9.92
N MET A 49 10.58 -7.46 10.12
CA MET A 49 10.42 -8.86 10.46
C MET A 49 10.53 -9.81 9.26
N LEU A 50 10.58 -9.26 8.05
CA LEU A 50 10.57 -10.04 6.82
C LEU A 50 11.93 -10.04 6.14
N GLU A 51 12.32 -11.18 5.57
CA GLU A 51 13.54 -11.30 4.78
C GLU A 51 13.25 -11.94 3.42
N PRO A 52 13.69 -11.32 2.32
CA PRO A 52 14.26 -9.97 2.25
C PRO A 52 13.22 -8.91 2.62
N VAL A 53 13.68 -7.75 3.08
CA VAL A 53 12.80 -6.66 3.48
C VAL A 53 12.00 -6.17 2.26
N PRO A 54 10.66 -6.21 2.31
CA PRO A 54 9.87 -5.71 1.20
C PRO A 54 9.85 -4.18 1.18
N ASP A 55 9.69 -3.63 -0.01
CA ASP A 55 9.56 -2.18 -0.19
C ASP A 55 8.08 -1.82 -0.17
N ILE A 56 7.65 -1.20 0.91
CA ILE A 56 6.28 -0.70 1.04
C ILE A 56 6.34 0.81 1.09
N ARG A 57 5.57 1.47 0.22
CA ARG A 57 5.52 2.92 0.19
C ARG A 57 4.12 3.41 0.54
N LEU A 58 4.05 4.34 1.50
CA LEU A 58 2.79 5.00 1.83
C LEU A 58 2.50 6.08 0.79
N MET A 59 1.40 5.94 0.08
CA MET A 59 1.00 6.88 -0.98
C MET A 59 0.04 7.94 -0.46
N ASP A 60 -1.07 7.53 0.15
CA ASP A 60 -2.06 8.44 0.70
C ASP A 60 -2.44 7.99 2.09
N PHE A 61 -2.77 8.95 2.94
CA PHE A 61 -3.23 8.66 4.29
C PHE A 61 -4.26 9.70 4.73
N PHE A 62 -5.38 9.18 5.27
CA PHE A 62 -6.42 9.98 5.91
C PHE A 62 -6.64 9.40 7.30
N ASN A 63 -6.38 10.21 8.34
CA ASN A 63 -6.52 9.72 9.70
C ASN A 63 -7.99 9.56 10.09
N SER A 64 -8.26 9.02 11.28
CA SER A 64 -9.62 8.75 11.74
C SER A 64 -10.50 10.00 11.81
N LYS A 65 -9.92 11.18 12.01
CA LYS A 65 -10.66 12.44 12.03
C LYS A 65 -11.01 12.93 10.63
N GLN A 66 -10.18 12.64 9.66
CA GLN A 66 -10.39 13.03 8.26
C GLN A 66 -11.37 12.09 7.54
N ARG A 67 -11.47 10.86 8.00
CA ARG A 67 -12.27 9.82 7.36
C ARG A 67 -13.75 10.17 7.19
N PRO A 68 -14.43 10.80 8.15
CA PRO A 68 -15.85 11.16 7.98
C PRO A 68 -16.12 12.08 6.79
N GLU A 69 -15.11 12.81 6.31
CA GLU A 69 -15.24 13.68 5.14
C GLU A 69 -15.16 12.91 3.82
N LEU A 70 -14.80 11.62 3.88
CA LEU A 70 -14.65 10.78 2.72
C LEU A 70 -15.94 10.02 2.43
N ASN A 71 -16.14 9.67 1.15
CA ASN A 71 -17.26 8.85 0.70
C ASN A 71 -16.96 7.36 0.86
N THR A 72 -16.54 6.97 2.07
CA THR A 72 -16.15 5.58 2.33
C THR A 72 -17.36 4.65 2.20
N PRO A 73 -17.26 3.55 1.44
CA PRO A 73 -18.34 2.58 1.32
C PRO A 73 -18.76 2.00 2.68
N ASP A 74 -20.03 1.63 2.80
CA ASP A 74 -20.58 1.09 4.04
C ASP A 74 -19.84 -0.13 4.57
N ASP A 75 -19.28 -0.93 3.66
CA ASP A 75 -18.50 -2.11 4.03
C ASP A 75 -17.33 -1.79 4.94
N PHE A 76 -16.79 -0.59 4.85
CA PHE A 76 -15.63 -0.17 5.62
C PHE A 76 -15.96 0.89 6.66
N SER A 77 -17.12 1.53 6.59
CA SER A 77 -17.46 2.69 7.42
C SER A 77 -17.69 2.36 8.87
N ALA A 78 -18.06 1.11 9.18
CA ALA A 78 -18.35 0.67 10.54
C ALA A 78 -17.10 0.53 11.41
N GLU A 79 -15.91 0.42 10.78
CA GLU A 79 -14.67 0.20 11.51
C GLU A 79 -13.99 1.53 11.81
N GLU A 80 -13.53 1.68 13.06
CA GLU A 80 -12.79 2.86 13.47
C GLU A 80 -11.37 2.82 12.93
N GLY A 81 -10.87 3.98 12.53
CA GLY A 81 -9.51 4.11 12.06
C GLY A 81 -9.41 4.99 10.83
N GLY A 82 -8.17 5.20 10.38
CA GLY A 82 -7.90 5.93 9.15
C GLY A 82 -7.89 5.01 7.94
N ILE A 83 -7.67 5.60 6.78
CA ILE A 83 -7.55 4.89 5.51
C ILE A 83 -6.27 5.31 4.84
N ALA A 84 -5.54 4.36 4.28
CA ALA A 84 -4.30 4.63 3.57
C ALA A 84 -4.22 3.80 2.30
N ILE A 85 -3.38 4.25 1.37
CA ILE A 85 -3.03 3.49 0.18
C ILE A 85 -1.55 3.19 0.24
N LEU A 86 -1.21 1.91 0.12
CA LEU A 86 0.16 1.43 0.10
C LEU A 86 0.52 0.93 -1.29
N ARG A 87 1.76 1.15 -1.69
CA ARG A 87 2.31 0.59 -2.92
C ARG A 87 3.33 -0.49 -2.56
N ILE A 88 3.15 -1.68 -3.13
CA ILE A 88 4.08 -2.79 -2.95
C ILE A 88 4.48 -3.33 -4.31
N HIS A 89 5.57 -4.10 -4.35
CA HIS A 89 5.92 -4.83 -5.55
C HIS A 89 5.10 -6.11 -5.63
N LEU A 90 4.71 -6.50 -6.84
CA LEU A 90 3.94 -7.72 -7.05
C LEU A 90 4.62 -8.95 -6.44
N LYS A 91 5.96 -9.01 -6.53
CA LYS A 91 6.72 -10.13 -5.98
C LYS A 91 6.57 -10.28 -4.46
N ASP A 92 6.28 -9.18 -3.77
CA ASP A 92 6.13 -9.18 -2.31
C ASP A 92 4.69 -9.44 -1.86
N ALA A 93 3.72 -9.36 -2.78
CA ALA A 93 2.32 -9.54 -2.43
C ALA A 93 2.03 -10.88 -1.75
N PRO A 94 2.56 -12.03 -2.20
CA PRO A 94 2.29 -13.31 -1.54
C PRO A 94 2.76 -13.36 -0.09
N ARG A 95 3.78 -12.58 0.28
CA ARG A 95 4.28 -12.53 1.65
C ARG A 95 3.49 -11.56 2.52
N LEU A 96 3.06 -10.45 1.94
CA LEU A 96 2.39 -9.37 2.67
C LEU A 96 0.89 -9.59 2.82
N ARG A 97 0.24 -10.14 1.81
CA ARG A 97 -1.21 -10.31 1.85
C ARG A 97 -1.71 -11.13 3.03
N PRO A 98 -1.15 -12.30 3.35
CA PRO A 98 -1.62 -13.07 4.50
C PRO A 98 -1.50 -12.30 5.81
N LEU A 99 -0.43 -11.52 5.98
CA LEU A 99 -0.21 -10.74 7.19
C LEU A 99 -1.23 -9.61 7.33
N LEU A 100 -1.53 -8.94 6.24
CA LEU A 100 -2.43 -7.78 6.24
C LEU A 100 -3.90 -8.18 6.16
N GLN A 101 -4.21 -9.38 5.71
CA GLN A 101 -5.57 -9.89 5.63
C GLN A 101 -6.01 -10.64 6.89
N ALA A 102 -5.10 -10.91 7.81
CA ALA A 102 -5.43 -11.57 9.06
C ALA A 102 -6.40 -10.75 9.89
N GLU A 103 -7.26 -11.42 10.64
CA GLU A 103 -8.26 -10.72 11.47
C GLU A 103 -7.62 -9.79 12.49
N ASP A 104 -6.46 -10.17 13.02
CA ASP A 104 -5.71 -9.38 14.00
C ASP A 104 -4.65 -8.48 13.37
N ALA A 105 -4.66 -8.29 12.05
CA ALA A 105 -3.66 -7.49 11.36
C ALA A 105 -3.59 -6.06 11.90
N LEU A 106 -4.73 -5.47 12.20
CA LEU A 106 -4.79 -4.11 12.73
C LEU A 106 -4.09 -4.00 14.07
N GLU A 107 -4.28 -4.97 14.94
CA GLU A 107 -3.66 -5.01 16.26
C GLU A 107 -2.16 -5.33 16.16
N GLN A 108 -1.80 -6.26 15.30
CA GLN A 108 -0.42 -6.73 15.16
C GLN A 108 0.45 -5.75 14.39
N HIS A 109 -0.09 -5.14 13.34
CA HIS A 109 0.70 -4.34 12.39
C HIS A 109 0.22 -2.90 12.23
N GLY A 110 -0.89 -2.54 12.85
CA GLY A 110 -1.45 -1.20 12.75
C GLY A 110 -2.19 -0.93 11.45
N VAL A 111 -2.22 -1.88 10.53
CA VAL A 111 -2.92 -1.77 9.25
C VAL A 111 -3.55 -3.09 8.87
N ARG A 112 -4.72 -3.03 8.20
CA ARG A 112 -5.39 -4.21 7.69
C ARG A 112 -5.85 -3.96 6.27
N SER A 113 -5.62 -4.93 5.37
CA SER A 113 -5.99 -4.80 3.96
C SER A 113 -7.51 -4.78 3.77
N LEU A 114 -8.00 -3.80 3.02
CA LEU A 114 -9.41 -3.67 2.66
C LEU A 114 -9.62 -4.05 1.19
N THR A 115 -8.71 -3.64 0.32
CA THR A 115 -8.82 -3.92 -1.11
C THR A 115 -7.43 -3.92 -1.75
N THR A 116 -7.31 -4.62 -2.86
CA THR A 116 -6.05 -4.73 -3.61
C THR A 116 -6.34 -4.58 -5.10
N SER A 117 -5.48 -3.87 -5.81
CA SER A 117 -5.59 -3.75 -7.26
C SER A 117 -4.23 -3.45 -7.89
N GLY A 118 -4.10 -3.77 -9.17
CA GLY A 118 -2.96 -3.35 -9.98
C GLY A 118 -3.06 -1.89 -10.44
N LYS A 119 -4.16 -1.21 -10.13
CA LYS A 119 -4.39 0.18 -10.52
C LYS A 119 -4.80 1.00 -9.30
N ILE A 120 -4.04 2.06 -9.01
CA ILE A 120 -4.32 2.93 -7.87
C ILE A 120 -5.69 3.60 -7.99
N ARG A 121 -6.10 3.92 -9.21
CA ARG A 121 -7.39 4.55 -9.45
C ARG A 121 -8.55 3.70 -8.93
N LEU A 122 -8.46 2.38 -9.12
CA LEU A 122 -9.49 1.46 -8.63
C LEU A 122 -9.50 1.38 -7.11
N VAL A 123 -8.34 1.40 -6.48
CA VAL A 123 -8.25 1.40 -5.02
C VAL A 123 -8.90 2.67 -4.46
N ARG A 124 -8.56 3.83 -5.03
CA ARG A 124 -9.17 5.10 -4.61
C ARG A 124 -10.68 5.08 -4.76
N GLN A 125 -11.16 4.57 -5.88
CA GLN A 125 -12.59 4.48 -6.15
C GLN A 125 -13.30 3.58 -5.15
N ARG A 126 -12.72 2.43 -4.86
CA ARG A 126 -13.29 1.47 -3.91
C ARG A 126 -13.32 2.01 -2.49
N LEU A 127 -12.36 2.83 -2.11
CA LEU A 127 -12.29 3.43 -0.79
C LEU A 127 -13.10 4.74 -0.68
N GLY A 128 -13.63 5.23 -1.80
CA GLY A 128 -14.37 6.48 -1.81
C GLY A 128 -13.50 7.72 -1.66
N LEU A 129 -12.23 7.62 -2.02
CA LEU A 129 -11.30 8.75 -1.91
C LEU A 129 -11.46 9.72 -3.07
N PRO A 130 -11.21 11.03 -2.84
CA PRO A 130 -11.28 12.01 -3.92
C PRO A 130 -10.17 11.80 -4.93
N LYS A 131 -10.40 12.25 -6.17
CA LYS A 131 -9.36 12.22 -7.18
C LYS A 131 -8.22 13.14 -6.74
N PRO A 132 -6.96 12.73 -6.94
CA PRO A 132 -5.85 13.61 -6.61
C PRO A 132 -5.88 14.84 -7.51
N GLU A 133 -5.63 16.00 -6.91
CA GLU A 133 -5.50 17.21 -7.69
C GLU A 133 -4.23 17.12 -8.53
N ARG A 134 -4.39 17.42 -9.81
CA ARG A 134 -3.23 17.50 -10.69
C ARG A 134 -2.58 18.85 -10.49
N SER A 135 -1.40 18.85 -9.90
CA SER A 135 -0.60 20.07 -9.85
C SER A 135 -0.07 20.35 -11.26
N ARG A 136 -0.19 21.56 -11.67
CA ARG A 136 0.33 22.01 -12.95
C ARG A 136 1.24 23.20 -12.75
#